data_c38198ffa868cfaa77d6059deb5483cd
#
_entry.id   c38198ffa868cfaa77d6059deb5483cd
#
_cell.length_a   1.000
_cell.length_b   1.000
_cell.length_c   1.000
_cell.angle_alpha   90.00
_cell.angle_beta   90.00
_cell.angle_gamma   90.00
#
_symmetry.space_group_name_H-M   'P 1'
#
loop_
_entity.id
_entity.type
_entity.pdbx_description
1 polymer ?
#
loop_
_entity_poly.entity_id
_entity_poly.type
_entity_poly.pdbx_seq_one_letter_code
_entity_poly.pdbx_strand_id
1 'polypeptide(L)'
;GYLHQPYSWFLNRNSAELGKTILSEVSQVVSGGIRPLLEIIAKGTVAAALIILLMITDLKLAIVVGISIGGAYAIIFYLTHSFLNRIGNKRLKSNEKRYTTVSEVFGAAKEVKVGGLEKAYIERFSSPAKSYARTVASASVLSQLPRFALEAISFGGIILVILYLMAQKGSFYSALPIISLYAFAGYRLMPALQQIYSSFTLLTFVGPSLDKLYADIKNLAPVNENQYDRILSFKKTIALKNIHYYYPNSSKTTLKDISINIPAKTTIGLVGTTGSGKTTTIDIILGLLEAQKGTLEVDGQIITKENSRAWQRSIGYVPQHLSLIHI
;
A
#
# COMPACT_ATOMS: atom_id res chain seq x y z
N GLY A 1 -2.04 -13.07 -4.58
CA GLY A 1 -3.34 -12.43 -4.52
C GLY A 1 -3.75 -11.84 -5.86
N TYR A 2 -3.13 -10.74 -6.34
CA TYR A 2 -3.56 -10.03 -7.55
C TYR A 2 -3.56 -10.92 -8.81
N LEU A 3 -2.49 -11.67 -9.08
CA LEU A 3 -2.39 -12.50 -10.28
C LEU A 3 -3.43 -13.64 -10.38
N HIS A 4 -4.09 -13.98 -9.28
CA HIS A 4 -5.14 -14.99 -9.27
C HIS A 4 -6.54 -14.40 -9.48
N GLN A 5 -6.65 -13.07 -9.64
CA GLN A 5 -7.92 -12.43 -9.91
C GLN A 5 -8.37 -12.71 -11.35
N PRO A 6 -9.69 -12.74 -11.62
CA PRO A 6 -10.21 -12.91 -12.98
C PRO A 6 -9.77 -11.75 -13.88
N TYR A 7 -9.65 -11.99 -15.18
CA TYR A 7 -9.19 -10.99 -16.15
C TYR A 7 -10.05 -9.71 -16.14
N SER A 8 -11.35 -9.84 -15.92
CA SER A 8 -12.29 -8.72 -15.79
C SER A 8 -11.91 -7.74 -14.65
N TRP A 9 -11.25 -8.23 -13.59
CA TRP A 9 -10.76 -7.40 -12.51
C TRP A 9 -9.62 -6.46 -12.96
N PHE A 10 -8.75 -6.93 -13.88
CA PHE A 10 -7.64 -6.13 -14.43
C PHE A 10 -8.13 -5.07 -15.42
N LEU A 11 -9.23 -5.29 -16.14
CA LEU A 11 -9.78 -4.33 -17.10
C LEU A 11 -10.21 -3.00 -16.44
N ASN A 12 -10.54 -3.03 -15.16
CA ASN A 12 -10.97 -1.86 -14.39
C ASN A 12 -9.85 -1.24 -13.55
N ARG A 13 -8.60 -1.71 -13.69
CA ARG A 13 -7.48 -1.24 -12.88
C ARG A 13 -6.29 -0.83 -13.74
N ASN A 14 -5.64 0.25 -13.33
CA ASN A 14 -4.42 0.69 -13.98
C ASN A 14 -3.23 -0.16 -13.50
N SER A 15 -2.44 -0.72 -14.43
CA SER A 15 -1.23 -1.49 -14.11
C SER A 15 -0.21 -0.70 -13.29
N ALA A 16 -0.12 0.62 -13.52
CA ALA A 16 0.72 1.52 -12.72
C ALA A 16 0.27 1.58 -11.25
N GLU A 17 -1.04 1.51 -10.99
CA GLU A 17 -1.58 1.48 -9.62
C GLU A 17 -1.20 0.18 -8.91
N LEU A 18 -1.31 -0.96 -9.59
CA LEU A 18 -0.91 -2.26 -9.05
C LEU A 18 0.60 -2.29 -8.78
N GLY A 19 1.40 -1.82 -9.74
CA GLY A 19 2.86 -1.70 -9.58
C GLY A 19 3.23 -0.81 -8.40
N LYS A 20 2.60 0.36 -8.24
CA LYS A 20 2.77 1.24 -7.08
C LYS A 20 2.45 0.51 -5.77
N THR A 21 1.33 -0.19 -5.71
CA THR A 21 0.89 -0.87 -4.50
C THR A 21 1.90 -1.93 -4.08
N ILE A 22 2.35 -2.79 -5.01
CA ILE A 22 3.29 -3.87 -4.73
C ILE A 22 4.67 -3.33 -4.38
N LEU A 23 5.22 -2.42 -5.19
CA LEU A 23 6.62 -2.00 -5.07
C LEU A 23 6.84 -0.87 -4.04
N SER A 24 5.82 -0.04 -3.80
CA SER A 24 5.97 1.14 -2.94
C SER A 24 5.13 1.05 -1.68
N GLU A 25 3.81 0.79 -1.76
CA GLU A 25 2.95 0.88 -0.59
C GLU A 25 3.18 -0.29 0.38
N VAL A 26 3.43 -1.52 -0.11
CA VAL A 26 3.80 -2.66 0.73
C VAL A 26 5.09 -2.36 1.50
N SER A 27 6.14 -1.87 0.81
CA SER A 27 7.40 -1.48 1.45
C SER A 27 7.19 -0.38 2.50
N GLN A 28 6.33 0.59 2.20
CA GLN A 28 6.00 1.67 3.12
C GLN A 28 5.26 1.16 4.36
N VAL A 29 4.32 0.22 4.22
CA VAL A 29 3.61 -0.40 5.34
C VAL A 29 4.55 -1.24 6.20
N VAL A 30 5.50 -1.95 5.61
CA VAL A 30 6.49 -2.72 6.36
C VAL A 30 7.44 -1.81 7.13
N SER A 31 8.05 -0.83 6.45
CA SER A 31 9.06 0.05 7.06
C SER A 31 8.48 1.12 7.99
N GLY A 32 7.34 1.67 7.64
CA GLY A 32 6.67 2.74 8.40
C GLY A 32 5.49 2.27 9.26
N GLY A 33 5.12 1.00 9.19
CA GLY A 33 4.05 0.38 9.98
C GLY A 33 4.57 -0.71 10.91
N ILE A 34 4.97 -1.86 10.38
CA ILE A 34 5.36 -3.03 11.18
C ILE A 34 6.59 -2.73 12.05
N ARG A 35 7.64 -2.17 11.46
CA ARG A 35 8.86 -1.83 12.20
C ARG A 35 8.59 -0.83 13.34
N PRO A 36 7.93 0.31 13.15
CA PRO A 36 7.59 1.21 14.25
C PRO A 36 6.74 0.56 15.34
N LEU A 37 5.85 -0.35 14.99
CA LEU A 37 5.04 -1.07 15.98
C LEU A 37 5.89 -1.95 16.89
N LEU A 38 6.87 -2.68 16.34
CA LEU A 38 7.83 -3.45 17.10
C LEU A 38 8.73 -2.54 17.98
N GLU A 39 9.12 -1.37 17.46
CA GLU A 39 9.90 -0.38 18.21
C GLU A 39 9.11 0.20 19.41
N ILE A 40 7.79 0.43 19.25
CA ILE A 40 6.92 0.85 20.36
C ILE A 40 6.91 -0.22 21.47
N ILE A 41 6.77 -1.48 21.12
CA ILE A 41 6.78 -2.58 22.10
C ILE A 41 8.13 -2.63 22.81
N ALA A 42 9.24 -2.68 22.08
CA ALA A 42 10.59 -2.79 22.64
C ALA A 42 10.96 -1.57 23.51
N LYS A 43 10.74 -0.36 23.01
CA LYS A 43 11.05 0.87 23.77
C LYS A 43 10.04 1.15 24.86
N GLY A 44 8.78 0.75 24.68
CA GLY A 44 7.74 0.80 25.69
C GLY A 44 8.08 -0.06 26.91
N THR A 45 8.57 -1.28 26.71
CA THR A 45 9.02 -2.16 27.79
C THR A 45 10.17 -1.52 28.58
N VAL A 46 11.17 -0.94 27.89
CA VAL A 46 12.28 -0.24 28.55
C VAL A 46 11.79 0.97 29.33
N ALA A 47 10.92 1.79 28.72
CA ALA A 47 10.35 2.97 29.38
C ALA A 47 9.53 2.58 30.62
N ALA A 48 8.69 1.54 30.50
CA ALA A 48 7.89 1.05 31.64
C ALA A 48 8.78 0.55 32.82
N ALA A 49 9.82 -0.24 32.51
CA ALA A 49 10.75 -0.71 33.52
C ALA A 49 11.47 0.44 34.28
N LEU A 50 11.90 1.46 33.52
CA LEU A 50 12.54 2.64 34.13
C LEU A 50 11.54 3.48 34.95
N ILE A 51 10.31 3.66 34.50
CA ILE A 51 9.26 4.38 35.23
C ILE A 51 8.94 3.63 36.52
N ILE A 52 8.79 2.31 36.49
CA ILE A 52 8.56 1.49 37.68
C ILE A 52 9.72 1.65 38.68
N LEU A 53 10.98 1.61 38.22
CA LEU A 53 12.15 1.82 39.05
C LEU A 53 12.13 3.20 39.77
N LEU A 54 11.77 4.25 39.02
CA LEU A 54 11.64 5.61 39.57
C LEU A 54 10.50 5.70 40.58
N MET A 55 9.37 5.03 40.35
CA MET A 55 8.23 5.00 41.27
C MET A 55 8.56 4.32 42.60
N ILE A 56 9.37 3.28 42.57
CA ILE A 56 9.84 2.58 43.79
C ILE A 56 10.73 3.50 44.62
N THR A 57 11.50 4.38 43.97
CA THR A 57 12.47 5.26 44.70
C THR A 57 11.81 6.50 45.29
N ASP A 58 10.97 7.21 44.48
CA ASP A 58 10.19 8.37 44.90
C ASP A 58 8.94 8.50 44.04
N LEU A 59 7.81 8.05 44.57
CA LEU A 59 6.53 8.02 43.85
C LEU A 59 6.06 9.40 43.45
N LYS A 60 6.19 10.43 44.31
CA LYS A 60 5.71 11.78 44.04
C LYS A 60 6.49 12.41 42.88
N LEU A 61 7.80 12.31 42.95
CA LEU A 61 8.68 12.88 41.93
C LEU A 61 8.56 12.15 40.62
N ALA A 62 8.41 10.82 40.58
CA ALA A 62 8.19 10.02 39.41
C ALA A 62 6.86 10.41 38.68
N ILE A 63 5.79 10.63 39.44
CA ILE A 63 4.49 11.07 38.88
C ILE A 63 4.61 12.47 38.26
N VAL A 64 5.24 13.43 38.96
CA VAL A 64 5.40 14.80 38.44
C VAL A 64 6.20 14.80 37.13
N VAL A 65 7.34 14.10 37.10
CA VAL A 65 8.19 13.99 35.90
C VAL A 65 7.45 13.25 34.79
N GLY A 66 6.79 12.16 35.12
CA GLY A 66 6.04 11.34 34.15
C GLY A 66 4.89 12.14 33.49
N ILE A 67 4.10 12.86 34.27
CA ILE A 67 3.01 13.73 33.75
C ILE A 67 3.58 14.90 32.94
N SER A 68 4.66 15.51 33.37
CA SER A 68 5.29 16.63 32.64
C SER A 68 5.80 16.21 31.28
N ILE A 69 6.61 15.16 31.21
CA ILE A 69 7.19 14.66 29.94
C ILE A 69 6.12 13.98 29.09
N GLY A 70 5.35 13.05 29.66
CA GLY A 70 4.30 12.33 28.95
C GLY A 70 3.20 13.25 28.44
N GLY A 71 2.80 14.25 29.24
CA GLY A 71 1.84 15.28 28.85
C GLY A 71 2.35 16.14 27.68
N ALA A 72 3.61 16.54 27.71
CA ALA A 72 4.21 17.30 26.60
C ALA A 72 4.20 16.48 25.30
N TYR A 73 4.57 15.20 25.32
CA TYR A 73 4.48 14.32 24.15
C TYR A 73 3.04 14.16 23.66
N ALA A 74 2.09 13.95 24.56
CA ALA A 74 0.68 13.78 24.23
C ALA A 74 0.09 15.04 23.57
N ILE A 75 0.39 16.22 24.10
CA ILE A 75 -0.04 17.51 23.52
C ILE A 75 0.54 17.70 22.13
N ILE A 76 1.83 17.49 21.93
CA ILE A 76 2.47 17.63 20.62
C ILE A 76 1.87 16.66 19.64
N PHE A 77 1.66 15.40 20.03
CA PHE A 77 1.03 14.38 19.19
C PHE A 77 -0.40 14.77 18.80
N TYR A 78 -1.21 15.20 19.75
CA TYR A 78 -2.58 15.63 19.49
C TYR A 78 -2.65 16.77 18.47
N LEU A 79 -1.78 17.78 18.62
CA LEU A 79 -1.71 18.91 17.70
C LEU A 79 -1.24 18.52 16.29
N THR A 80 -0.37 17.52 16.17
CA THR A 80 0.22 17.13 14.89
C THR A 80 -0.52 15.98 14.18
N HIS A 81 -1.33 15.19 14.90
CA HIS A 81 -2.01 14.01 14.39
C HIS A 81 -2.84 14.25 13.13
N SER A 82 -3.72 15.27 13.18
CA SER A 82 -4.59 15.61 12.04
C SER A 82 -3.79 16.03 10.80
N PHE A 83 -2.72 16.80 11.02
CA PHE A 83 -1.82 17.20 9.95
C PHE A 83 -1.08 16.01 9.35
N LEU A 84 -0.58 15.07 10.18
CA LEU A 84 0.10 13.85 9.74
C LEU A 84 -0.80 12.97 8.86
N ASN A 85 -2.04 12.75 9.27
CA ASN A 85 -3.00 12.00 8.48
C ASN A 85 -3.28 12.68 7.12
N ARG A 86 -3.44 14.02 7.13
CA ARG A 86 -3.64 14.80 5.90
C ARG A 86 -2.45 14.67 4.93
N ILE A 87 -1.22 14.80 5.41
CA ILE A 87 -0.03 14.66 4.55
C ILE A 87 0.21 13.22 4.13
N GLY A 88 -0.17 12.23 4.94
CA GLY A 88 -0.16 10.81 4.57
C GLY A 88 -1.08 10.54 3.37
N ASN A 89 -2.33 11.03 3.41
CA ASN A 89 -3.25 10.94 2.28
C ASN A 89 -2.72 11.68 1.03
N LYS A 90 -2.13 12.87 1.22
CA LYS A 90 -1.53 13.63 0.12
C LYS A 90 -0.33 12.89 -0.48
N ARG A 91 0.50 12.24 0.35
CA ARG A 91 1.61 11.38 -0.10
C ARG A 91 1.09 10.25 -0.98
N LEU A 92 0.07 9.51 -0.53
CA LEU A 92 -0.52 8.38 -1.25
C LEU A 92 -1.01 8.78 -2.64
N LYS A 93 -1.79 9.88 -2.73
CA LYS A 93 -2.29 10.44 -4.00
C LYS A 93 -1.17 10.95 -4.91
N SER A 94 -0.15 11.60 -4.34
CA SER A 94 0.98 12.10 -5.11
C SER A 94 1.83 10.96 -5.65
N ASN A 95 2.03 9.90 -4.88
CA ASN A 95 2.74 8.71 -5.31
C ASN A 95 2.03 8.00 -6.47
N GLU A 96 0.70 7.91 -6.41
CA GLU A 96 -0.13 7.36 -7.48
C GLU A 96 0.06 8.12 -8.80
N LYS A 97 -0.04 9.44 -8.77
CA LYS A 97 0.18 10.29 -9.95
C LYS A 97 1.59 10.13 -10.53
N ARG A 98 2.61 9.96 -9.69
CA ARG A 98 4.00 9.72 -10.13
C ARG A 98 4.11 8.41 -10.91
N TYR A 99 3.60 7.31 -10.35
CA TYR A 99 3.63 6.00 -10.99
C TYR A 99 2.83 5.98 -12.29
N THR A 100 1.63 6.58 -12.31
CA THR A 100 0.80 6.70 -13.52
C THR A 100 1.54 7.47 -14.61
N THR A 101 2.09 8.64 -14.29
CA THR A 101 2.82 9.44 -15.30
C THR A 101 4.04 8.70 -15.85
N VAL A 102 4.80 8.00 -15.00
CA VAL A 102 5.97 7.21 -15.45
C VAL A 102 5.52 6.07 -16.36
N SER A 103 4.47 5.33 -15.98
CA SER A 103 3.94 4.22 -16.79
C SER A 103 3.42 4.70 -18.14
N GLU A 104 2.71 5.84 -18.18
CA GLU A 104 2.22 6.45 -19.41
C GLU A 104 3.37 6.84 -20.35
N VAL A 105 4.37 7.57 -19.82
CA VAL A 105 5.50 8.06 -20.63
C VAL A 105 6.28 6.91 -21.25
N PHE A 106 6.65 5.92 -20.46
CA PHE A 106 7.45 4.80 -20.96
C PHE A 106 6.64 3.80 -21.77
N GLY A 107 5.33 3.69 -21.51
CA GLY A 107 4.42 2.88 -22.32
C GLY A 107 4.16 3.49 -23.70
N ALA A 108 4.26 4.82 -23.84
CA ALA A 108 4.07 5.56 -25.08
C ALA A 108 5.31 6.35 -25.48
N ALA A 109 6.50 5.78 -25.28
CA ALA A 109 7.78 6.51 -25.47
C ALA A 109 7.99 6.99 -26.92
N LYS A 110 7.51 6.22 -27.91
CA LYS A 110 7.59 6.57 -29.31
C LYS A 110 6.74 7.81 -29.63
N GLU A 111 5.50 7.81 -29.15
CA GLU A 111 4.55 8.90 -29.34
C GLU A 111 5.02 10.18 -28.63
N VAL A 112 5.56 10.03 -27.43
CA VAL A 112 6.17 11.14 -26.67
C VAL A 112 7.32 11.76 -27.45
N LYS A 113 8.19 10.92 -28.04
CA LYS A 113 9.36 11.39 -28.82
C LYS A 113 8.95 12.04 -30.12
N VAL A 114 8.06 11.42 -30.87
CA VAL A 114 7.57 11.97 -32.15
C VAL A 114 6.76 13.25 -31.94
N GLY A 115 6.00 13.33 -30.87
CA GLY A 115 5.18 14.51 -30.53
C GLY A 115 5.96 15.65 -29.83
N GLY A 116 7.22 15.45 -29.45
CA GLY A 116 8.00 16.46 -28.70
C GLY A 116 7.40 16.79 -27.35
N LEU A 117 6.75 15.79 -26.68
CA LEU A 117 5.95 15.98 -25.46
C LEU A 117 6.77 15.85 -24.17
N GLU A 118 8.10 15.70 -24.27
CA GLU A 118 8.97 15.45 -23.11
C GLU A 118 8.80 16.51 -22.02
N LYS A 119 8.80 17.79 -22.39
CA LYS A 119 8.67 18.89 -21.43
C LYS A 119 7.32 18.83 -20.70
N ALA A 120 6.22 18.59 -21.40
CA ALA A 120 4.91 18.49 -20.82
C ALA A 120 4.82 17.35 -19.78
N TYR A 121 5.38 16.18 -20.09
CA TYR A 121 5.40 15.04 -19.16
C TYR A 121 6.35 15.28 -17.98
N ILE A 122 7.50 15.92 -18.17
CA ILE A 122 8.39 16.33 -17.08
C ILE A 122 7.66 17.28 -16.12
N GLU A 123 6.95 18.27 -16.63
CA GLU A 123 6.14 19.19 -15.81
C GLU A 123 5.01 18.45 -15.08
N ARG A 124 4.29 17.56 -15.77
CA ARG A 124 3.23 16.71 -15.18
C ARG A 124 3.75 15.82 -14.07
N PHE A 125 4.97 15.29 -14.18
CA PHE A 125 5.63 14.48 -13.14
C PHE A 125 6.16 15.34 -11.98
N SER A 126 6.70 16.51 -12.27
CA SER A 126 7.42 17.35 -11.30
C SER A 126 6.54 17.82 -10.14
N SER A 127 5.28 18.20 -10.41
CA SER A 127 4.35 18.66 -9.37
C SER A 127 4.02 17.57 -8.34
N PRO A 128 3.58 16.36 -8.73
CA PRO A 128 3.39 15.26 -7.78
C PRO A 128 4.68 14.82 -7.09
N ALA A 129 5.82 14.84 -7.79
CA ALA A 129 7.11 14.47 -7.22
C ALA A 129 7.54 15.43 -6.10
N LYS A 130 7.43 16.73 -6.33
CA LYS A 130 7.67 17.77 -5.30
C LYS A 130 6.71 17.63 -4.12
N SER A 131 5.43 17.36 -4.39
CA SER A 131 4.42 17.15 -3.34
C SER A 131 4.75 15.92 -2.49
N TYR A 132 5.11 14.81 -3.12
CA TYR A 132 5.54 13.59 -2.42
C TYR A 132 6.76 13.86 -1.54
N ALA A 133 7.82 14.44 -2.10
CA ALA A 133 9.04 14.75 -1.36
C ALA A 133 8.78 15.67 -0.16
N ARG A 134 7.97 16.72 -0.34
CA ARG A 134 7.60 17.62 0.77
C ARG A 134 6.81 16.91 1.86
N THR A 135 5.87 16.03 1.53
CA THR A 135 5.10 15.32 2.55
C THR A 135 5.96 14.35 3.34
N VAL A 136 6.90 13.65 2.69
CA VAL A 136 7.86 12.77 3.38
C VAL A 136 8.80 13.58 4.28
N ALA A 137 9.36 14.68 3.76
CA ALA A 137 10.22 15.57 4.55
C ALA A 137 9.48 16.15 5.76
N SER A 138 8.24 16.61 5.57
CA SER A 138 7.42 17.13 6.68
C SER A 138 7.17 16.09 7.76
N ALA A 139 6.85 14.85 7.38
CA ALA A 139 6.66 13.76 8.34
C ALA A 139 7.95 13.44 9.12
N SER A 140 9.11 13.46 8.42
CA SER A 140 10.41 13.27 9.06
C SER A 140 10.77 14.37 10.05
N VAL A 141 10.51 15.63 9.70
CA VAL A 141 10.73 16.78 10.61
C VAL A 141 9.81 16.66 11.83
N LEU A 142 8.51 16.39 11.62
CA LEU A 142 7.55 16.25 12.71
C LEU A 142 7.87 15.10 13.66
N SER A 143 8.44 14.01 13.15
CA SER A 143 8.86 12.87 13.99
C SER A 143 10.03 13.22 14.93
N GLN A 144 10.81 14.25 14.61
CA GLN A 144 11.96 14.69 15.41
C GLN A 144 11.70 15.98 16.20
N LEU A 145 10.64 16.72 15.88
CA LEU A 145 10.35 18.02 16.47
C LEU A 145 10.26 18.02 18.01
N PRO A 146 9.64 17.00 18.66
CA PRO A 146 9.57 17.00 20.12
C PRO A 146 10.92 16.90 20.81
N ARG A 147 11.94 16.34 20.14
CA ARG A 147 13.27 16.14 20.71
C ARG A 147 13.82 17.42 21.33
N PHE A 148 13.85 18.50 20.54
CA PHE A 148 14.46 19.77 20.98
C PHE A 148 13.67 20.44 22.11
N ALA A 149 12.34 20.40 22.06
CA ALA A 149 11.50 20.91 23.13
C ALA A 149 11.69 20.12 24.43
N LEU A 150 11.80 18.80 24.32
CA LEU A 150 11.92 17.91 25.46
C LEU A 150 13.34 17.89 26.03
N GLU A 151 14.38 18.08 25.23
CA GLU A 151 15.73 18.31 25.74
C GLU A 151 15.74 19.55 26.65
N ALA A 152 15.14 20.67 26.23
CA ALA A 152 15.04 21.87 27.05
C ALA A 152 14.24 21.63 28.37
N ILE A 153 13.08 20.95 28.28
CA ILE A 153 12.25 20.58 29.44
C ILE A 153 13.01 19.66 30.39
N SER A 154 13.76 18.70 29.88
CA SER A 154 14.49 17.73 30.69
C SER A 154 15.70 18.35 31.38
N PHE A 155 16.47 19.18 30.70
CA PHE A 155 17.58 19.90 31.35
C PHE A 155 17.06 20.87 32.41
N GLY A 156 16.00 21.65 32.10
CA GLY A 156 15.34 22.51 33.08
C GLY A 156 14.74 21.71 34.23
N GLY A 157 14.10 20.57 33.94
CA GLY A 157 13.53 19.67 34.92
C GLY A 157 14.56 19.06 35.87
N ILE A 158 15.72 18.61 35.35
CA ILE A 158 16.82 18.09 36.21
C ILE A 158 17.30 19.18 37.15
N ILE A 159 17.49 20.41 36.70
CA ILE A 159 17.90 21.53 37.55
C ILE A 159 16.85 21.78 38.65
N LEU A 160 15.55 21.80 38.31
CA LEU A 160 14.49 21.97 39.28
C LEU A 160 14.44 20.82 40.30
N VAL A 161 14.65 19.58 39.87
CA VAL A 161 14.73 18.39 40.74
C VAL A 161 15.91 18.53 41.72
N ILE A 162 17.07 18.97 41.25
CA ILE A 162 18.24 19.20 42.09
C ILE A 162 17.92 20.28 43.16
N LEU A 163 17.37 21.41 42.75
CA LEU A 163 16.98 22.50 43.66
C LEU A 163 15.96 22.02 44.71
N TYR A 164 14.92 21.29 44.26
CA TYR A 164 13.93 20.72 45.16
C TYR A 164 14.53 19.76 46.22
N LEU A 165 15.36 18.84 45.79
CA LEU A 165 16.01 17.87 46.67
C LEU A 165 17.00 18.54 47.63
N MET A 166 17.72 19.55 47.21
CA MET A 166 18.60 20.35 48.09
C MET A 166 17.78 21.11 49.15
N ALA A 167 16.64 21.69 48.78
CA ALA A 167 15.76 22.36 49.71
C ALA A 167 15.13 21.41 50.73
N GLN A 168 14.82 20.18 50.33
CA GLN A 168 14.17 19.20 51.21
C GLN A 168 15.16 18.48 52.16
N LYS A 169 16.35 18.10 51.65
CA LYS A 169 17.32 17.30 52.39
C LYS A 169 18.42 18.09 53.08
N GLY A 170 18.47 19.38 52.90
CA GLY A 170 19.42 20.30 53.57
C GLY A 170 20.91 20.11 53.23
N SER A 171 21.27 19.05 52.45
CA SER A 171 22.62 18.78 52.00
C SER A 171 22.67 18.17 50.61
N PHE A 172 23.58 18.63 49.79
CA PHE A 172 23.83 18.11 48.45
C PHE A 172 24.27 16.64 48.46
N TYR A 173 25.09 16.26 49.41
CA TYR A 173 25.62 14.89 49.54
C TYR A 173 24.53 13.86 49.81
N SER A 174 23.52 14.18 50.58
CA SER A 174 22.40 13.27 50.88
C SER A 174 21.41 13.15 49.69
N ALA A 175 21.39 14.14 48.79
CA ALA A 175 20.57 14.12 47.60
C ALA A 175 21.27 13.44 46.39
N LEU A 176 22.59 13.31 46.39
CA LEU A 176 23.41 12.83 45.27
C LEU A 176 22.98 11.48 44.71
N PRO A 177 22.66 10.44 45.50
CA PRO A 177 22.23 9.14 44.97
C PRO A 177 20.93 9.25 44.16
N ILE A 178 19.95 10.04 44.63
CA ILE A 178 18.67 10.24 43.95
C ILE A 178 18.87 11.06 42.66
N ILE A 179 19.66 12.13 42.73
CA ILE A 179 20.02 12.94 41.57
C ILE A 179 20.68 12.08 40.48
N SER A 180 21.65 11.23 40.85
CA SER A 180 22.35 10.33 39.94
C SER A 180 21.40 9.32 39.28
N LEU A 181 20.45 8.77 40.06
CA LEU A 181 19.44 7.86 39.53
C LEU A 181 18.51 8.54 38.51
N TYR A 182 18.00 9.74 38.84
CA TYR A 182 17.13 10.49 37.91
C TYR A 182 17.88 10.96 36.67
N ALA A 183 19.13 11.37 36.80
CA ALA A 183 19.97 11.73 35.65
C ALA A 183 20.21 10.52 34.73
N PHE A 184 20.54 9.36 35.28
CA PHE A 184 20.71 8.12 34.53
C PHE A 184 19.41 7.63 33.89
N ALA A 185 18.33 7.64 34.66
CA ALA A 185 16.99 7.28 34.12
C ALA A 185 16.57 8.24 33.00
N GLY A 186 16.76 9.54 33.16
CA GLY A 186 16.48 10.54 32.13
C GLY A 186 17.28 10.30 30.85
N TYR A 187 18.59 10.04 30.98
CA TYR A 187 19.46 9.70 29.85
C TYR A 187 18.98 8.49 29.05
N ARG A 188 18.41 7.49 29.69
CA ARG A 188 17.86 6.28 29.06
C ARG A 188 16.41 6.44 28.60
N LEU A 189 15.58 7.15 29.37
CA LEU A 189 14.15 7.31 29.11
C LEU A 189 13.88 8.23 27.93
N MET A 190 14.65 9.33 27.80
CA MET A 190 14.49 10.31 26.72
C MET A 190 14.56 9.70 25.32
N PRO A 191 15.62 8.93 24.94
CA PRO A 191 15.66 8.31 23.62
C PRO A 191 14.55 7.27 23.42
N ALA A 192 14.12 6.57 24.47
CA ALA A 192 13.04 5.60 24.39
C ALA A 192 11.69 6.29 24.08
N LEU A 193 11.35 7.36 24.80
CA LEU A 193 10.13 8.15 24.57
C LEU A 193 10.14 8.83 23.21
N GLN A 194 11.29 9.36 22.79
CA GLN A 194 11.45 9.94 21.46
C GLN A 194 11.20 8.91 20.35
N GLN A 195 11.74 7.70 20.50
CA GLN A 195 11.53 6.62 19.52
C GLN A 195 10.07 6.19 19.48
N ILE A 196 9.40 6.09 20.63
CA ILE A 196 7.96 5.81 20.74
C ILE A 196 7.15 6.89 19.98
N TYR A 197 7.44 8.17 20.25
CA TYR A 197 6.77 9.27 19.56
C TYR A 197 6.99 9.24 18.04
N SER A 198 8.24 9.06 17.62
CA SER A 198 8.58 8.93 16.19
C SER A 198 7.83 7.78 15.54
N SER A 199 7.73 6.65 16.23
CA SER A 199 7.00 5.47 15.76
C SER A 199 5.49 5.74 15.63
N PHE A 200 4.85 6.41 16.60
CA PHE A 200 3.45 6.84 16.47
C PHE A 200 3.24 7.82 15.32
N THR A 201 4.16 8.74 15.11
CA THR A 201 4.13 9.70 13.99
C THR A 201 4.17 8.98 12.64
N LEU A 202 5.07 8.00 12.49
CA LEU A 202 5.19 7.18 11.28
C LEU A 202 3.95 6.31 11.06
N LEU A 203 3.41 5.67 12.08
CA LEU A 203 2.15 4.90 12.00
C LEU A 203 1.00 5.75 11.49
N THR A 204 0.83 6.96 12.04
CA THR A 204 -0.22 7.89 11.60
C THR A 204 -0.02 8.32 10.14
N PHE A 205 1.22 8.61 9.74
CA PHE A 205 1.55 9.02 8.38
C PHE A 205 1.32 7.92 7.35
N VAL A 206 1.58 6.65 7.73
CA VAL A 206 1.43 5.47 6.85
C VAL A 206 0.02 4.89 6.89
N GLY A 207 -0.79 5.25 7.89
CA GLY A 207 -2.17 4.77 8.05
C GLY A 207 -2.97 4.69 6.76
N PRO A 208 -3.07 5.76 5.94
CA PRO A 208 -3.80 5.72 4.67
C PRO A 208 -3.32 4.65 3.67
N SER A 209 -2.03 4.30 3.69
CA SER A 209 -1.49 3.21 2.86
C SER A 209 -1.88 1.85 3.39
N LEU A 210 -1.90 1.68 4.69
CA LEU A 210 -2.37 0.46 5.36
C LEU A 210 -3.85 0.23 5.08
N ASP A 211 -4.68 1.27 5.20
CA ASP A 211 -6.13 1.19 4.93
C ASP A 211 -6.40 0.79 3.49
N LYS A 212 -5.68 1.39 2.53
CA LYS A 212 -5.80 1.02 1.11
C LYS A 212 -5.38 -0.43 0.87
N LEU A 213 -4.24 -0.86 1.40
CA LEU A 213 -3.74 -2.23 1.24
C LEU A 213 -4.68 -3.25 1.89
N TYR A 214 -5.23 -2.94 3.06
CA TYR A 214 -6.23 -3.76 3.73
C TYR A 214 -7.51 -3.90 2.91
N ALA A 215 -8.02 -2.78 2.38
CA ALA A 215 -9.20 -2.79 1.51
C ALA A 215 -8.95 -3.60 0.23
N ASP A 216 -7.79 -3.46 -0.38
CA ASP A 216 -7.41 -4.25 -1.55
C ASP A 216 -7.37 -5.75 -1.24
N ILE A 217 -6.68 -6.16 -0.16
CA ILE A 217 -6.56 -7.57 0.23
C ILE A 217 -7.93 -8.17 0.58
N LYS A 218 -8.77 -7.45 1.32
CA LYS A 218 -10.10 -7.90 1.71
C LYS A 218 -11.02 -8.15 0.51
N ASN A 219 -10.84 -7.40 -0.56
CA ASN A 219 -11.66 -7.49 -1.78
C ASN A 219 -11.09 -8.45 -2.83
N LEU A 220 -9.98 -9.15 -2.53
CA LEU A 220 -9.45 -10.19 -3.43
C LEU A 220 -10.28 -11.47 -3.29
N ALA A 221 -10.61 -12.09 -4.43
CA ALA A 221 -11.22 -13.42 -4.44
C ALA A 221 -10.22 -14.45 -3.87
N PRO A 222 -10.68 -15.42 -3.10
CA PRO A 222 -9.83 -16.50 -2.58
C PRO A 222 -9.20 -17.29 -3.71
N VAL A 223 -7.96 -17.73 -3.48
CA VAL A 223 -7.22 -18.58 -4.44
C VAL A 223 -7.73 -20.01 -4.34
N ASN A 224 -8.18 -20.57 -5.45
CA ASN A 224 -8.59 -21.96 -5.53
C ASN A 224 -7.42 -22.78 -6.12
N GLU A 225 -6.59 -23.36 -5.27
CA GLU A 225 -5.37 -24.08 -5.68
C GLU A 225 -5.64 -25.39 -6.41
N ASN A 226 -6.83 -25.98 -6.27
CA ASN A 226 -7.17 -27.29 -6.81
C ASN A 226 -7.51 -27.30 -8.33
N GLN A 227 -7.44 -26.17 -9.02
CA GLN A 227 -7.79 -26.06 -10.45
C GLN A 227 -6.64 -26.39 -11.42
N TYR A 228 -5.45 -26.70 -10.92
CA TYR A 228 -4.24 -26.73 -11.76
C TYR A 228 -3.94 -28.06 -12.46
N ASP A 229 -4.60 -29.17 -12.15
CA ASP A 229 -4.16 -30.51 -12.62
C ASP A 229 -4.91 -31.09 -13.83
N ARG A 230 -5.93 -30.40 -14.33
CA ARG A 230 -6.72 -30.92 -15.48
C ARG A 230 -6.43 -30.15 -16.76
N ILE A 231 -6.26 -30.87 -17.87
CA ILE A 231 -6.20 -30.33 -19.24
C ILE A 231 -7.47 -30.77 -19.95
N LEU A 232 -8.17 -29.83 -20.57
CA LEU A 232 -9.38 -30.13 -21.31
C LEU A 232 -8.99 -30.46 -22.76
N SER A 233 -9.24 -31.68 -23.23
CA SER A 233 -8.89 -32.10 -24.58
C SER A 233 -9.86 -31.47 -25.59
N PHE A 234 -9.32 -30.87 -26.64
CA PHE A 234 -10.08 -30.32 -27.77
C PHE A 234 -9.91 -31.21 -29.02
N LYS A 235 -11.02 -31.78 -29.53
CA LYS A 235 -10.97 -32.73 -30.67
C LYS A 235 -11.98 -32.42 -31.78
N LYS A 236 -13.12 -31.77 -31.47
CA LYS A 236 -14.22 -31.61 -32.40
C LYS A 236 -14.53 -30.16 -32.70
N THR A 237 -15.07 -29.42 -31.73
CA THR A 237 -15.60 -28.07 -31.96
C THR A 237 -15.48 -27.16 -30.76
N ILE A 238 -15.29 -25.85 -31.05
CA ILE A 238 -15.52 -24.76 -30.09
C ILE A 238 -16.79 -24.05 -30.54
N ALA A 239 -17.78 -23.93 -29.66
CA ALA A 239 -19.05 -23.27 -30.00
C ALA A 239 -19.35 -22.13 -29.01
N LEU A 240 -19.64 -20.97 -29.56
CA LEU A 240 -20.30 -19.86 -28.88
C LEU A 240 -21.80 -19.96 -29.20
N LYS A 241 -22.67 -19.97 -28.18
CA LYS A 241 -24.12 -20.06 -28.33
C LYS A 241 -24.80 -18.88 -27.67
N ASN A 242 -25.45 -18.03 -28.49
CA ASN A 242 -26.27 -16.89 -28.07
C ASN A 242 -25.55 -15.96 -27.07
N ILE A 243 -24.30 -15.66 -27.32
CA ILE A 243 -23.44 -14.84 -26.44
C ILE A 243 -23.93 -13.40 -26.39
N HIS A 244 -24.18 -12.92 -25.18
CA HIS A 244 -24.38 -11.51 -24.89
C HIS A 244 -23.32 -11.07 -23.88
N TYR A 245 -22.63 -9.98 -24.19
CA TYR A 245 -21.60 -9.43 -23.30
C TYR A 245 -21.63 -7.90 -23.26
N TYR A 246 -21.50 -7.35 -22.07
CA TYR A 246 -21.23 -5.94 -21.83
C TYR A 246 -20.15 -5.77 -20.75
N TYR A 247 -19.31 -4.75 -20.90
CA TYR A 247 -18.30 -4.43 -19.91
C TYR A 247 -18.95 -3.80 -18.66
N PRO A 248 -18.47 -4.09 -17.43
CA PRO A 248 -19.11 -3.66 -16.18
C PRO A 248 -19.38 -2.16 -16.06
N ASN A 249 -18.57 -1.32 -16.70
CA ASN A 249 -18.69 0.14 -16.67
C ASN A 249 -19.25 0.74 -17.98
N SER A 250 -19.86 -0.08 -18.83
CA SER A 250 -20.43 0.36 -20.10
C SER A 250 -21.93 0.10 -20.14
N SER A 251 -22.71 1.11 -20.49
CA SER A 251 -24.13 0.94 -20.78
C SER A 251 -24.40 0.32 -22.17
N LYS A 252 -23.36 0.18 -23.00
CA LYS A 252 -23.48 -0.35 -24.35
C LYS A 252 -23.16 -1.83 -24.39
N THR A 253 -24.09 -2.64 -24.94
CA THR A 253 -23.86 -4.07 -25.22
C THR A 253 -22.75 -4.21 -26.25
N THR A 254 -21.68 -4.92 -25.93
CA THR A 254 -20.54 -5.14 -26.83
C THR A 254 -20.78 -6.30 -27.77
N LEU A 255 -21.33 -7.40 -27.27
CA LEU A 255 -21.76 -8.56 -28.08
C LEU A 255 -23.26 -8.79 -27.87
N LYS A 256 -23.99 -9.00 -28.96
CA LYS A 256 -25.43 -9.21 -28.95
C LYS A 256 -25.74 -10.44 -29.81
N ASP A 257 -26.18 -11.50 -29.17
CA ASP A 257 -26.64 -12.74 -29.80
C ASP A 257 -25.63 -13.36 -30.80
N ILE A 258 -24.37 -13.47 -30.34
CA ILE A 258 -23.29 -14.03 -31.14
C ILE A 258 -23.28 -15.55 -31.00
N SER A 259 -23.44 -16.23 -32.15
CA SER A 259 -23.34 -17.71 -32.26
C SER A 259 -22.31 -18.05 -33.32
N ILE A 260 -21.25 -18.78 -32.93
CA ILE A 260 -20.14 -19.16 -33.82
C ILE A 260 -19.79 -20.63 -33.52
N ASN A 261 -19.59 -21.41 -34.56
CA ASN A 261 -19.11 -22.80 -34.44
C ASN A 261 -17.76 -22.93 -35.18
N ILE A 262 -16.72 -23.37 -34.47
CA ILE A 262 -15.35 -23.50 -34.95
C ILE A 262 -14.98 -24.99 -34.92
N PRO A 263 -14.98 -25.68 -36.08
CA PRO A 263 -14.52 -27.06 -36.15
C PRO A 263 -13.03 -27.20 -35.84
N ALA A 264 -12.64 -28.31 -35.27
CA ALA A 264 -11.24 -28.62 -35.07
C ALA A 264 -10.48 -28.68 -36.41
N LYS A 265 -9.19 -28.37 -36.37
CA LYS A 265 -8.29 -28.34 -37.54
C LYS A 265 -8.70 -27.36 -38.63
N THR A 266 -9.44 -26.31 -38.30
CA THR A 266 -9.78 -25.23 -39.20
C THR A 266 -9.11 -23.91 -38.80
N THR A 267 -8.96 -23.00 -39.76
CA THR A 267 -8.54 -21.63 -39.52
C THR A 267 -9.72 -20.71 -39.78
N ILE A 268 -10.04 -19.85 -38.85
CA ILE A 268 -11.09 -18.83 -39.05
C ILE A 268 -10.50 -17.42 -38.91
N GLY A 269 -11.06 -16.46 -39.67
CA GLY A 269 -10.75 -15.06 -39.57
C GLY A 269 -11.92 -14.26 -39.01
N LEU A 270 -11.70 -13.45 -37.98
CA LEU A 270 -12.67 -12.51 -37.44
C LEU A 270 -12.46 -11.16 -38.12
N VAL A 271 -13.39 -10.75 -38.98
CA VAL A 271 -13.35 -9.48 -39.75
C VAL A 271 -14.44 -8.55 -39.26
N GLY A 272 -14.16 -7.25 -39.30
CA GLY A 272 -15.12 -6.23 -38.87
C GLY A 272 -14.43 -4.90 -38.57
N THR A 273 -15.21 -3.84 -38.44
CA THR A 273 -14.74 -2.50 -38.09
C THR A 273 -14.16 -2.46 -36.65
N THR A 274 -13.36 -1.43 -36.35
CA THR A 274 -12.91 -1.18 -35.00
C THR A 274 -14.10 -1.02 -34.06
N GLY A 275 -14.06 -1.70 -32.87
CA GLY A 275 -15.19 -1.66 -31.94
C GLY A 275 -16.33 -2.65 -32.23
N SER A 276 -16.21 -3.53 -33.24
CA SER A 276 -17.25 -4.55 -33.53
C SER A 276 -17.27 -5.75 -32.57
N GLY A 277 -16.44 -5.76 -31.55
CA GLY A 277 -16.42 -6.83 -30.54
C GLY A 277 -15.49 -8.00 -30.83
N LYS A 278 -14.62 -7.95 -31.85
CA LYS A 278 -13.66 -9.03 -32.22
C LYS A 278 -12.80 -9.47 -31.05
N THR A 279 -12.12 -8.54 -30.38
CA THR A 279 -11.26 -8.81 -29.21
C THR A 279 -12.08 -9.41 -28.07
N THR A 280 -13.26 -8.87 -27.80
CA THR A 280 -14.16 -9.39 -26.76
C THR A 280 -14.61 -10.83 -27.05
N THR A 281 -14.87 -11.15 -28.32
CA THR A 281 -15.21 -12.52 -28.74
C THR A 281 -14.03 -13.47 -28.52
N ILE A 282 -12.80 -13.04 -28.85
CA ILE A 282 -11.58 -13.80 -28.56
C ILE A 282 -11.38 -13.99 -27.06
N ASP A 283 -11.55 -12.95 -26.25
CA ASP A 283 -11.40 -13.03 -24.82
C ASP A 283 -12.39 -14.01 -24.18
N ILE A 284 -13.60 -14.13 -24.73
CA ILE A 284 -14.59 -15.14 -24.31
C ILE A 284 -14.13 -16.54 -24.74
N ILE A 285 -13.66 -16.72 -25.98
CA ILE A 285 -13.13 -18.00 -26.47
C ILE A 285 -11.94 -18.47 -25.63
N LEU A 286 -11.07 -17.56 -25.22
CA LEU A 286 -9.95 -17.83 -24.32
C LEU A 286 -10.39 -18.14 -22.87
N GLY A 287 -11.68 -18.02 -22.54
CA GLY A 287 -12.16 -18.18 -21.17
C GLY A 287 -11.65 -17.09 -20.21
N LEU A 288 -11.26 -15.93 -20.72
CA LEU A 288 -10.83 -14.77 -19.92
C LEU A 288 -12.03 -13.94 -19.46
N LEU A 289 -13.09 -13.88 -20.30
CA LEU A 289 -14.34 -13.21 -20.02
C LEU A 289 -15.48 -14.22 -20.02
N GLU A 290 -16.41 -14.08 -19.08
CA GLU A 290 -17.62 -14.86 -18.99
C GLU A 290 -18.79 -14.05 -19.53
N ALA A 291 -19.55 -14.63 -20.45
CA ALA A 291 -20.72 -13.97 -21.03
C ALA A 291 -21.86 -13.86 -19.99
N GLN A 292 -22.62 -12.77 -20.01
CA GLN A 292 -23.77 -12.61 -19.14
C GLN A 292 -24.96 -13.50 -19.61
N LYS A 293 -25.03 -13.81 -20.91
CA LYS A 293 -25.98 -14.77 -21.48
C LYS A 293 -25.28 -15.59 -22.55
N GLY A 294 -25.75 -16.83 -22.75
CA GLY A 294 -25.16 -17.78 -23.68
C GLY A 294 -24.04 -18.60 -23.04
N THR A 295 -23.43 -19.49 -23.81
CA THR A 295 -22.40 -20.44 -23.36
C THR A 295 -21.24 -20.54 -24.33
N LEU A 296 -20.04 -20.68 -23.78
CA LEU A 296 -18.87 -21.20 -24.50
C LEU A 296 -18.83 -22.71 -24.27
N GLU A 297 -18.80 -23.48 -25.33
CA GLU A 297 -18.70 -24.93 -25.27
C GLU A 297 -17.47 -25.44 -26.03
N VAL A 298 -16.78 -26.43 -25.47
CA VAL A 298 -15.66 -27.13 -26.11
C VAL A 298 -16.01 -28.62 -26.14
N ASP A 299 -16.15 -29.18 -27.35
CA ASP A 299 -16.58 -30.56 -27.59
C ASP A 299 -17.89 -30.91 -26.87
N GLY A 300 -18.82 -29.93 -26.73
CA GLY A 300 -20.10 -30.07 -26.04
C GLY A 300 -20.02 -29.85 -24.51
N GLN A 301 -18.84 -29.65 -23.94
CA GLN A 301 -18.70 -29.31 -22.54
C GLN A 301 -18.72 -27.78 -22.35
N ILE A 302 -19.61 -27.31 -21.49
CA ILE A 302 -19.71 -25.88 -21.15
C ILE A 302 -18.47 -25.46 -20.35
N ILE A 303 -17.85 -24.35 -20.74
CA ILE A 303 -16.75 -23.72 -20.03
C ILE A 303 -17.32 -22.76 -18.97
N THR A 304 -17.00 -23.04 -17.72
CA THR A 304 -17.38 -22.30 -16.52
C THR A 304 -16.15 -21.81 -15.77
N LYS A 305 -16.32 -21.02 -14.72
CA LYS A 305 -15.22 -20.60 -13.85
C LYS A 305 -14.41 -21.76 -13.26
N GLU A 306 -15.04 -22.90 -13.07
CA GLU A 306 -14.41 -24.07 -12.46
C GLU A 306 -13.47 -24.82 -13.42
N ASN A 307 -13.76 -24.82 -14.72
CA ASN A 307 -12.98 -25.55 -15.72
C ASN A 307 -12.25 -24.65 -16.74
N SER A 308 -12.43 -23.33 -16.64
CA SER A 308 -11.77 -22.35 -17.54
C SER A 308 -10.25 -22.45 -17.55
N ARG A 309 -9.63 -22.78 -16.41
CA ARG A 309 -8.17 -22.99 -16.32
C ARG A 309 -7.73 -24.26 -17.08
N ALA A 310 -8.53 -25.33 -17.01
CA ALA A 310 -8.26 -26.56 -17.77
C ALA A 310 -8.34 -26.30 -19.27
N TRP A 311 -9.29 -25.46 -19.71
CA TRP A 311 -9.41 -24.99 -21.09
C TRP A 311 -8.22 -24.11 -21.51
N GLN A 312 -7.86 -23.11 -20.73
CA GLN A 312 -6.76 -22.20 -21.00
C GLN A 312 -5.41 -22.91 -21.20
N ARG A 313 -5.20 -24.04 -20.52
CA ARG A 313 -4.01 -24.88 -20.69
C ARG A 313 -3.94 -25.59 -22.03
N SER A 314 -5.05 -25.73 -22.72
CA SER A 314 -5.14 -26.34 -24.05
C SER A 314 -4.93 -25.34 -25.19
N ILE A 315 -4.77 -24.04 -24.86
CA ILE A 315 -4.71 -22.94 -25.82
C ILE A 315 -3.29 -22.41 -25.93
N GLY A 316 -2.81 -22.21 -27.16
CA GLY A 316 -1.67 -21.34 -27.45
C GLY A 316 -2.16 -19.95 -27.84
N TYR A 317 -1.71 -18.92 -27.14
CA TYR A 317 -2.07 -17.52 -27.43
C TYR A 317 -0.87 -16.73 -27.94
N VAL A 318 -1.02 -16.06 -29.08
CA VAL A 318 -0.03 -15.12 -29.61
C VAL A 318 -0.60 -13.70 -29.51
N PRO A 319 -0.01 -12.84 -28.68
CA PRO A 319 -0.51 -11.48 -28.50
C PRO A 319 -0.22 -10.61 -29.72
N GLN A 320 -1.06 -9.58 -29.95
CA GLN A 320 -0.91 -8.61 -31.01
C GLN A 320 0.38 -7.78 -30.89
N HIS A 321 0.79 -7.48 -29.65
CA HIS A 321 2.05 -6.82 -29.34
C HIS A 321 2.99 -7.84 -28.67
N LEU A 322 3.97 -8.32 -29.44
CA LEU A 322 5.05 -9.13 -28.90
C LEU A 322 5.96 -8.24 -28.06
N SER A 323 5.99 -8.47 -26.76
CA SER A 323 7.00 -7.85 -25.90
C SER A 323 8.37 -8.45 -26.23
N LEU A 324 9.41 -7.60 -26.28
CA LEU A 324 10.81 -8.01 -26.44
C LEU A 324 11.29 -9.02 -25.37
N ILE A 325 10.52 -9.21 -24.30
CA ILE A 325 10.79 -10.20 -23.25
C ILE A 325 10.82 -11.65 -23.81
N HIS A 326 10.13 -11.91 -24.93
CA HIS A 326 10.08 -13.24 -25.54
C HIS A 326 11.15 -13.48 -26.61
N ILE A 327 11.98 -12.50 -26.90
CA ILE A 327 13.08 -12.56 -27.87
C ILE A 327 14.42 -12.64 -27.16
#